data_8580fc2857bade07be8a6daae780df2b
#
_entry.id   8580fc2857bade07be8a6daae780df2b
#
_cell.length_a   1.000
_cell.length_b   1.000
_cell.length_c   1.000
_cell.angle_alpha   90.00
_cell.angle_beta   90.00
_cell.angle_gamma   90.00
#
_symmetry.space_group_name_H-M   'P 1'
#
loop_
_entity.id
_entity.type
_entity.pdbx_description
1 polymer ?
#
loop_
_entity_poly.entity_id
_entity_poly.type
_entity_poly.pdbx_seq_one_letter_code
_entity_poly.pdbx_strand_id
1 'polypeptide(L)'
;MSTAPSWLAESRRRIFFDMHLPSWPDAGIAQQFDPGQIAASIVECGADSAVIFAKCQYGNFYTRVAGERMHPGLGSMDLLEEVCTRLRKGGVKTLAYYSVSWDERLADEKPEWLAEDAAGVRGRGTPRWRTLCINGPYADVVERHLRALAVKPVDGFWLDMTIVGDGYCYCPRCRHEFLQVAGRPLPVGPSDATYPKLLEFRYGVVERFYARMRDAIRREAPHLAFTNNYWGYPWSSAAMGSRALGATRQADFLTGEAYSDWTGMRSTSMLPIFLRSAAAGRPFESLIGTMTNTWDFTRKPRAYLAWEAYSVFSHGAAVTVDDQPRHTGQFDAGVYREDLREIFGDLAALSRTVRGRHARHVSVYHSQRAKDRCGDQREFVKDICGAFRLFRDLRLPVDFTFDESGGLPDPAEVPVLALPG
;
A
#
# COMPACT_ATOMS: atom_id res chain seq x y z
N MET A 1 2.40 -15.11 19.19
CA MET A 1 2.18 -13.91 18.34
C MET A 1 3.53 -13.24 18.14
N SER A 2 4.05 -13.16 16.93
CA SER A 2 5.28 -12.38 16.67
C SER A 2 4.93 -10.91 16.82
N THR A 3 5.58 -10.21 17.73
CA THR A 3 5.41 -8.76 17.90
C THR A 3 6.03 -8.04 16.70
N ALA A 4 5.32 -7.03 16.19
CA ALA A 4 5.88 -6.15 15.14
C ALA A 4 7.24 -5.58 15.58
N PRO A 5 8.20 -5.39 14.66
CA PRO A 5 9.48 -4.78 15.00
C PRO A 5 9.33 -3.41 15.66
N SER A 6 10.02 -3.18 16.78
CA SER A 6 9.86 -1.96 17.61
C SER A 6 10.17 -0.67 16.84
N TRP A 7 11.12 -0.70 15.91
CA TRP A 7 11.51 0.47 15.11
C TRP A 7 10.36 1.07 14.30
N LEU A 8 9.32 0.28 13.97
CA LEU A 8 8.15 0.77 13.21
C LEU A 8 7.39 1.87 13.94
N ALA A 9 7.30 1.80 15.26
CA ALA A 9 6.63 2.81 16.09
C ALA A 9 7.43 4.12 16.18
N GLU A 10 8.74 4.03 16.04
CA GLU A 10 9.66 5.17 16.12
C GLU A 10 9.87 5.84 14.75
N SER A 11 9.72 5.07 13.67
CA SER A 11 9.89 5.54 12.29
C SER A 11 8.70 6.38 11.86
N ARG A 12 8.86 7.72 11.90
CA ARG A 12 7.79 8.69 11.63
C ARG A 12 7.99 9.48 10.34
N ARG A 13 9.20 9.45 9.77
CA ARG A 13 9.64 10.19 8.58
C ARG A 13 10.19 9.18 7.58
N ARG A 14 9.48 8.98 6.49
CA ARG A 14 9.77 7.90 5.56
C ARG A 14 9.88 8.44 4.14
N ILE A 15 10.73 7.81 3.34
CA ILE A 15 10.83 8.04 1.90
C ILE A 15 10.31 6.80 1.18
N PHE A 16 9.46 7.01 0.19
CA PHE A 16 9.11 6.00 -0.80
C PHE A 16 9.79 6.40 -2.12
N PHE A 17 10.86 5.68 -2.47
CA PHE A 17 11.61 5.97 -3.70
C PHE A 17 11.02 5.13 -4.84
N ASP A 18 10.11 5.74 -5.61
CA ASP A 18 9.25 5.06 -6.58
C ASP A 18 9.96 4.81 -7.90
N MET A 19 10.15 3.54 -8.26
CA MET A 19 10.88 3.12 -9.46
C MET A 19 10.02 2.26 -10.39
N HIS A 20 8.87 2.77 -10.81
CA HIS A 20 8.02 2.10 -11.80
C HIS A 20 8.57 2.28 -13.23
N LEU A 21 9.72 1.68 -13.52
CA LEU A 21 10.43 1.90 -14.77
C LEU A 21 10.25 0.76 -15.77
N PRO A 22 9.83 1.08 -17.02
CA PRO A 22 9.79 0.10 -18.10
C PRO A 22 11.21 -0.29 -18.56
N SER A 23 11.32 -1.37 -19.31
CA SER A 23 12.58 -1.83 -19.91
C SER A 23 12.57 -1.71 -21.43
N TRP A 24 12.03 -0.61 -21.96
CA TRP A 24 11.97 -0.38 -23.39
C TRP A 24 13.40 -0.22 -23.98
N PRO A 25 13.69 -0.87 -25.12
CA PRO A 25 14.98 -0.74 -25.76
C PRO A 25 15.33 0.72 -26.11
N ASP A 26 16.60 1.05 -26.06
CA ASP A 26 17.19 2.30 -26.54
C ASP A 26 16.69 3.60 -25.87
N ALA A 27 15.94 3.51 -24.80
CA ALA A 27 15.38 4.67 -24.11
C ALA A 27 16.26 5.23 -22.95
N GLY A 28 17.44 4.68 -22.71
CA GLY A 28 18.34 5.11 -21.62
C GLY A 28 17.76 4.91 -20.20
N ILE A 29 16.72 4.06 -20.07
CA ILE A 29 15.97 3.89 -18.82
C ILE A 29 16.84 3.18 -17.78
N ALA A 30 16.84 3.71 -16.54
CA ALA A 30 17.57 3.21 -15.37
C ALA A 30 19.10 3.17 -15.52
N GLN A 31 19.69 3.86 -16.48
CA GLN A 31 21.14 3.81 -16.74
C GLN A 31 21.97 4.80 -15.87
N GLN A 32 21.29 5.73 -15.17
CA GLN A 32 21.94 6.81 -14.43
C GLN A 32 21.63 6.78 -12.93
N PHE A 33 21.28 5.63 -12.40
CA PHE A 33 21.17 5.49 -10.96
C PHE A 33 22.53 5.58 -10.29
N ASP A 34 22.59 6.36 -9.20
CA ASP A 34 23.72 6.42 -8.29
C ASP A 34 23.27 5.99 -6.88
N PRO A 35 23.58 4.75 -6.46
CA PRO A 35 23.21 4.26 -5.13
C PRO A 35 23.80 5.08 -3.98
N GLY A 36 24.96 5.70 -4.21
CA GLY A 36 25.61 6.58 -3.22
C GLY A 36 24.83 7.87 -3.03
N GLN A 37 24.47 8.53 -4.12
CA GLN A 37 23.68 9.75 -4.10
C GLN A 37 22.27 9.53 -3.51
N ILE A 38 21.59 8.43 -3.89
CA ILE A 38 20.28 8.07 -3.36
C ILE A 38 20.35 7.92 -1.83
N ALA A 39 21.28 7.10 -1.35
CA ALA A 39 21.40 6.83 0.07
C ALA A 39 21.81 8.08 0.86
N ALA A 40 22.76 8.88 0.34
CA ALA A 40 23.19 10.11 0.99
C ALA A 40 22.02 11.11 1.11
N SER A 41 21.24 11.31 0.05
CA SER A 41 20.08 12.23 0.07
C SER A 41 19.02 11.80 1.08
N ILE A 42 18.71 10.50 1.17
CA ILE A 42 17.74 9.96 2.13
C ILE A 42 18.24 10.11 3.58
N VAL A 43 19.52 9.89 3.83
CA VAL A 43 20.11 10.10 5.18
C VAL A 43 20.12 11.58 5.53
N GLU A 44 20.57 12.46 4.61
CA GLU A 44 20.70 13.90 4.84
C GLU A 44 19.37 14.60 5.08
N CYS A 45 18.28 14.14 4.47
CA CYS A 45 16.95 14.71 4.77
C CYS A 45 16.40 14.31 6.14
N GLY A 46 17.05 13.37 6.86
CA GLY A 46 16.65 12.95 8.20
C GLY A 46 15.52 11.91 8.19
N ALA A 47 15.42 11.09 7.17
CA ALA A 47 14.47 9.98 7.13
C ALA A 47 14.84 8.88 8.15
N ASP A 48 13.81 8.29 8.78
CA ASP A 48 13.97 7.15 9.69
C ASP A 48 13.97 5.83 8.93
N SER A 49 13.24 5.77 7.83
CA SER A 49 13.19 4.59 6.94
C SER A 49 12.89 4.96 5.49
N ALA A 50 13.16 4.01 4.60
CA ALA A 50 12.87 4.14 3.17
C ALA A 50 12.31 2.86 2.58
N VAL A 51 11.44 3.00 1.58
CA VAL A 51 10.97 1.92 0.71
C VAL A 51 11.77 1.99 -0.58
N ILE A 52 12.46 0.90 -0.92
CA ILE A 52 13.30 0.77 -2.12
C ILE A 52 12.80 -0.42 -2.93
N PHE A 53 12.71 -0.27 -4.23
CA PHE A 53 12.13 -1.30 -5.08
C PHE A 53 13.02 -2.53 -5.22
N ALA A 54 12.45 -3.71 -4.93
CA ALA A 54 13.01 -4.99 -5.31
C ALA A 54 12.49 -5.44 -6.68
N LYS A 55 11.18 -5.22 -6.96
CA LYS A 55 10.53 -5.59 -8.22
C LYS A 55 9.38 -4.62 -8.54
N CYS A 56 9.34 -4.11 -9.76
CA CYS A 56 8.23 -3.29 -10.24
C CYS A 56 7.19 -4.09 -11.05
N GLN A 57 6.11 -3.43 -11.46
CA GLN A 57 5.00 -4.02 -12.23
C GLN A 57 5.36 -4.44 -13.67
N TYR A 58 6.48 -3.98 -14.21
CA TYR A 58 6.99 -4.48 -15.47
C TYR A 58 7.65 -5.87 -15.37
N GLY A 59 7.77 -6.43 -14.14
CA GLY A 59 8.43 -7.70 -13.88
C GLY A 59 9.96 -7.61 -13.85
N ASN A 60 10.51 -6.38 -13.80
CA ASN A 60 11.94 -6.16 -13.66
C ASN A 60 12.34 -6.12 -12.17
N PHE A 61 13.43 -6.80 -11.84
CA PHE A 61 14.05 -6.73 -10.53
C PHE A 61 15.13 -5.65 -10.49
N TYR A 62 15.26 -4.99 -9.35
CA TYR A 62 16.32 -4.02 -9.05
C TYR A 62 17.42 -4.63 -8.18
N THR A 63 17.41 -5.94 -8.04
CA THR A 63 18.38 -6.76 -7.31
C THR A 63 18.48 -8.15 -7.95
N ARG A 64 19.57 -8.86 -7.64
CA ARG A 64 19.74 -10.22 -8.16
C ARG A 64 18.85 -11.20 -7.40
N VAL A 65 18.00 -11.89 -8.14
CA VAL A 65 17.21 -13.04 -7.70
C VAL A 65 17.46 -14.17 -8.69
N ALA A 66 17.80 -15.35 -8.18
CA ALA A 66 18.14 -16.50 -9.04
C ALA A 66 17.00 -16.87 -9.98
N GLY A 67 17.31 -16.97 -11.27
CA GLY A 67 16.33 -17.26 -12.32
C GLY A 67 15.48 -16.09 -12.78
N GLU A 68 15.65 -14.89 -12.21
CA GLU A 68 14.87 -13.70 -12.56
C GLU A 68 15.71 -12.66 -13.32
N ARG A 69 15.02 -11.84 -14.09
CA ARG A 69 15.65 -10.79 -14.90
C ARG A 69 15.77 -9.48 -14.11
N MET A 70 16.99 -8.99 -13.98
CA MET A 70 17.22 -7.61 -13.53
C MET A 70 16.80 -6.61 -14.60
N HIS A 71 16.47 -5.39 -14.18
CA HIS A 71 16.23 -4.29 -15.11
C HIS A 71 17.48 -4.06 -15.98
N PRO A 72 17.36 -4.16 -17.33
CA PRO A 72 18.54 -4.17 -18.21
C PRO A 72 19.38 -2.89 -18.14
N GLY A 73 18.76 -1.74 -17.82
CA GLY A 73 19.46 -0.46 -17.68
C GLY A 73 20.43 -0.41 -16.48
N LEU A 74 20.30 -1.30 -15.49
CA LEU A 74 21.21 -1.37 -14.35
C LEU A 74 22.56 -2.03 -14.69
N GLY A 75 22.68 -2.73 -15.79
CA GLY A 75 23.88 -3.48 -16.13
C GLY A 75 24.22 -4.50 -15.05
N SER A 76 25.39 -4.34 -14.43
CA SER A 76 25.83 -5.22 -13.32
C SER A 76 25.45 -4.73 -11.92
N MET A 77 24.84 -3.55 -11.78
CA MET A 77 24.53 -2.91 -10.48
C MET A 77 23.39 -3.65 -9.79
N ASP A 78 23.59 -4.06 -8.53
CA ASP A 78 22.51 -4.51 -7.63
C ASP A 78 22.01 -3.31 -6.83
N LEU A 79 21.06 -2.56 -7.43
CA LEU A 79 20.62 -1.26 -6.89
C LEU A 79 20.02 -1.37 -5.49
N LEU A 80 19.13 -2.35 -5.26
CA LEU A 80 18.53 -2.55 -3.94
C LEU A 80 19.58 -2.85 -2.88
N GLU A 81 20.46 -3.81 -3.14
CA GLU A 81 21.48 -4.23 -2.18
C GLU A 81 22.46 -3.11 -1.86
N GLU A 82 22.88 -2.36 -2.89
CA GLU A 82 23.80 -1.25 -2.70
C GLU A 82 23.18 -0.08 -1.93
N VAL A 83 21.96 0.32 -2.25
CA VAL A 83 21.24 1.40 -1.55
C VAL A 83 20.95 0.98 -0.11
N CYS A 84 20.37 -0.20 0.11
CA CYS A 84 20.02 -0.67 1.46
C CYS A 84 21.23 -0.83 2.36
N THR A 85 22.37 -1.30 1.81
CA THR A 85 23.63 -1.42 2.59
C THR A 85 24.12 -0.04 3.06
N ARG A 86 24.03 0.99 2.21
CA ARG A 86 24.43 2.35 2.57
C ARG A 86 23.46 3.00 3.56
N LEU A 87 22.14 2.83 3.36
CA LEU A 87 21.12 3.31 4.27
C LEU A 87 21.26 2.71 5.66
N ARG A 88 21.53 1.42 5.76
CA ARG A 88 21.80 0.73 7.04
C ARG A 88 22.99 1.34 7.78
N LYS A 89 24.08 1.69 7.07
CA LYS A 89 25.23 2.41 7.65
C LYS A 89 24.87 3.80 8.15
N GLY A 90 23.90 4.46 7.49
CA GLY A 90 23.34 5.75 7.90
C GLY A 90 22.27 5.66 8.99
N GLY A 91 21.96 4.47 9.51
CA GLY A 91 20.93 4.28 10.56
C GLY A 91 19.49 4.27 10.03
N VAL A 92 19.28 4.29 8.72
CA VAL A 92 17.96 4.31 8.07
C VAL A 92 17.50 2.86 7.83
N LYS A 93 16.28 2.55 8.26
CA LYS A 93 15.62 1.26 8.02
C LYS A 93 15.10 1.14 6.61
N THR A 94 15.07 -0.06 6.05
CA THR A 94 14.68 -0.25 4.64
C THR A 94 13.60 -1.31 4.48
N LEU A 95 12.62 -0.99 3.62
CA LEU A 95 11.58 -1.91 3.19
C LEU A 95 11.75 -2.20 1.69
N ALA A 96 11.70 -3.46 1.31
CA ALA A 96 11.69 -3.85 -0.09
C ALA A 96 10.28 -3.73 -0.68
N TYR A 97 10.10 -2.86 -1.67
CA TYR A 97 8.87 -2.80 -2.45
C TYR A 97 8.77 -3.99 -3.39
N TYR A 98 7.59 -4.59 -3.47
CA TYR A 98 7.31 -5.68 -4.39
C TYR A 98 5.91 -5.56 -5.00
N SER A 99 5.85 -5.35 -6.34
CA SER A 99 4.59 -5.42 -7.09
C SER A 99 4.10 -6.85 -7.21
N VAL A 100 2.88 -7.13 -6.75
CA VAL A 100 2.31 -8.48 -6.68
C VAL A 100 1.58 -8.83 -7.97
N SER A 101 0.33 -8.42 -8.12
CA SER A 101 -0.53 -8.90 -9.21
C SER A 101 -0.16 -8.38 -10.58
N TRP A 102 0.63 -7.31 -10.64
CA TRP A 102 1.12 -6.74 -11.90
C TRP A 102 2.55 -7.18 -12.17
N ASP A 103 2.71 -7.93 -13.24
CA ASP A 103 4.00 -8.41 -13.75
C ASP A 103 3.86 -8.64 -15.25
N GLU A 104 4.18 -7.61 -16.03
CA GLU A 104 4.00 -7.66 -17.49
C GLU A 104 4.87 -8.72 -18.16
N ARG A 105 6.07 -8.98 -17.63
CA ARG A 105 6.94 -10.03 -18.13
C ARG A 105 6.31 -11.43 -17.97
N LEU A 106 5.85 -11.74 -16.76
CA LEU A 106 5.19 -13.02 -16.51
C LEU A 106 3.82 -13.12 -17.20
N ALA A 107 3.15 -12.00 -17.41
CA ALA A 107 1.93 -11.96 -18.22
C ALA A 107 2.17 -12.36 -19.70
N ASP A 108 3.35 -12.05 -20.24
CA ASP A 108 3.76 -12.51 -21.58
C ASP A 108 4.23 -13.96 -21.58
N GLU A 109 5.04 -14.35 -20.58
CA GLU A 109 5.64 -15.70 -20.50
C GLU A 109 4.62 -16.77 -20.08
N LYS A 110 3.59 -16.38 -19.30
CA LYS A 110 2.60 -17.26 -18.67
C LYS A 110 1.17 -16.70 -18.80
N PRO A 111 0.67 -16.52 -20.03
CA PRO A 111 -0.66 -15.94 -20.24
C PRO A 111 -1.79 -16.77 -19.60
N GLU A 112 -1.57 -18.04 -19.34
CA GLU A 112 -2.51 -18.91 -18.63
C GLU A 112 -2.67 -18.57 -17.15
N TRP A 113 -1.77 -17.77 -16.57
CA TRP A 113 -1.85 -17.29 -15.18
C TRP A 113 -2.59 -15.96 -15.05
N LEU A 114 -2.93 -15.32 -16.15
CA LEU A 114 -3.69 -14.07 -16.13
C LEU A 114 -5.07 -14.27 -15.50
N ALA A 115 -5.49 -13.27 -14.77
CA ALA A 115 -6.85 -13.20 -14.26
C ALA A 115 -7.85 -13.16 -15.44
N GLU A 116 -8.97 -13.86 -15.30
CA GLU A 116 -9.98 -14.05 -16.31
C GLU A 116 -11.28 -13.38 -15.90
N ASP A 117 -11.93 -12.67 -16.79
CA ASP A 117 -13.27 -12.10 -16.53
C ASP A 117 -14.37 -13.16 -16.69
N ALA A 118 -15.61 -12.76 -16.44
CA ALA A 118 -16.77 -13.68 -16.52
C ALA A 118 -17.01 -14.22 -17.93
N ALA A 119 -16.58 -13.51 -18.97
CA ALA A 119 -16.69 -13.93 -20.37
C ALA A 119 -15.51 -14.82 -20.82
N GLY A 120 -14.55 -15.10 -19.94
CA GLY A 120 -13.37 -15.92 -20.24
C GLY A 120 -12.24 -15.12 -20.88
N VAL A 121 -12.31 -13.79 -20.90
CA VAL A 121 -11.25 -12.94 -21.45
C VAL A 121 -10.17 -12.73 -20.40
N ARG A 122 -8.93 -13.05 -20.76
CA ARG A 122 -7.76 -12.92 -19.90
C ARG A 122 -7.06 -11.58 -20.08
N GLY A 123 -6.38 -11.14 -19.01
CA GLY A 123 -5.50 -9.99 -19.07
C GLY A 123 -6.18 -8.64 -19.11
N ARG A 124 -7.51 -8.57 -19.02
CA ARG A 124 -8.16 -7.31 -18.69
C ARG A 124 -7.84 -6.96 -17.23
N GLY A 125 -7.10 -5.90 -17.04
CA GLY A 125 -6.81 -5.36 -15.72
C GLY A 125 -7.19 -3.89 -15.73
N THR A 126 -6.27 -3.05 -15.34
CA THR A 126 -6.37 -1.62 -15.63
C THR A 126 -6.06 -1.41 -17.13
N PRO A 127 -6.38 -0.24 -17.72
CA PRO A 127 -5.97 0.06 -19.10
C PRO A 127 -4.46 -0.03 -19.33
N ARG A 128 -3.66 -0.06 -18.25
CA ARG A 128 -2.20 0.01 -18.29
C ARG A 128 -1.51 -1.31 -17.95
N TRP A 129 -2.12 -2.13 -17.06
CA TRP A 129 -1.46 -3.30 -16.47
C TRP A 129 -2.35 -4.54 -16.53
N ARG A 130 -1.75 -5.68 -16.89
CA ARG A 130 -2.42 -6.99 -16.86
C ARG A 130 -2.27 -7.62 -15.47
N THR A 131 -3.36 -8.18 -14.97
CA THR A 131 -3.42 -8.75 -13.62
C THR A 131 -3.21 -10.27 -13.65
N LEU A 132 -2.26 -10.77 -12.90
CA LEU A 132 -2.04 -12.19 -12.65
C LEU A 132 -2.92 -12.67 -11.48
N CYS A 133 -3.43 -13.92 -11.60
CA CYS A 133 -4.26 -14.50 -10.55
C CYS A 133 -3.44 -14.98 -9.36
N ILE A 134 -3.56 -14.31 -8.22
CA ILE A 134 -2.86 -14.67 -6.97
C ILE A 134 -3.40 -15.94 -6.31
N ASN A 135 -4.51 -16.47 -6.77
CA ASN A 135 -5.08 -17.75 -6.30
C ASN A 135 -4.58 -18.96 -7.12
N GLY A 136 -3.58 -18.74 -7.97
CA GLY A 136 -3.02 -19.74 -8.87
C GLY A 136 -1.54 -20.06 -8.61
N PRO A 137 -0.89 -20.75 -9.58
CA PRO A 137 0.54 -21.08 -9.49
C PRO A 137 1.45 -19.86 -9.37
N TYR A 138 0.98 -18.68 -9.76
CA TYR A 138 1.71 -17.43 -9.58
C TYR A 138 2.05 -17.14 -8.11
N ALA A 139 1.19 -17.54 -7.18
CA ALA A 139 1.48 -17.37 -5.75
C ALA A 139 2.75 -18.12 -5.29
N ASP A 140 3.08 -19.26 -5.92
CA ASP A 140 4.30 -20.02 -5.63
C ASP A 140 5.55 -19.26 -6.10
N VAL A 141 5.42 -18.55 -7.22
CA VAL A 141 6.50 -17.70 -7.74
C VAL A 141 6.75 -16.52 -6.80
N VAL A 142 5.68 -15.84 -6.36
CA VAL A 142 5.80 -14.71 -5.42
C VAL A 142 6.43 -15.17 -4.10
N GLU A 143 6.01 -16.32 -3.56
CA GLU A 143 6.61 -16.90 -2.35
C GLU A 143 8.11 -17.14 -2.52
N ARG A 144 8.51 -17.77 -3.63
CA ARG A 144 9.93 -18.01 -3.92
C ARG A 144 10.73 -16.69 -4.00
N HIS A 145 10.19 -15.67 -4.65
CA HIS A 145 10.83 -14.35 -4.74
C HIS A 145 11.01 -13.71 -3.37
N LEU A 146 9.95 -13.67 -2.58
CA LEU A 146 9.99 -13.04 -1.26
C LEU A 146 10.97 -13.75 -0.31
N ARG A 147 11.06 -15.09 -0.37
CA ARG A 147 12.06 -15.85 0.37
C ARG A 147 13.48 -15.50 -0.08
N ALA A 148 13.72 -15.41 -1.38
CA ALA A 148 15.03 -15.01 -1.92
C ALA A 148 15.40 -13.57 -1.57
N LEU A 149 14.42 -12.68 -1.45
CA LEU A 149 14.62 -11.29 -1.04
C LEU A 149 14.79 -11.14 0.48
N ALA A 150 14.26 -12.06 1.29
CA ALA A 150 14.32 -11.98 2.75
C ALA A 150 15.76 -12.10 3.31
N VAL A 151 16.70 -12.62 2.54
CA VAL A 151 18.13 -12.69 2.92
C VAL A 151 18.94 -11.47 2.47
N LYS A 152 18.32 -10.53 1.76
CA LYS A 152 18.94 -9.25 1.36
C LYS A 152 19.02 -8.28 2.55
N PRO A 153 19.83 -7.21 2.46
CA PRO A 153 20.00 -6.24 3.55
C PRO A 153 18.80 -5.32 3.75
N VAL A 154 17.60 -5.89 3.88
CA VAL A 154 16.33 -5.17 4.11
C VAL A 154 15.82 -5.39 5.53
N ASP A 155 14.99 -4.51 6.05
CA ASP A 155 14.35 -4.61 7.37
C ASP A 155 12.87 -5.02 7.28
N GLY A 156 12.35 -5.20 6.05
CA GLY A 156 10.99 -5.67 5.82
C GLY A 156 10.53 -5.57 4.37
N PHE A 157 9.23 -5.78 4.18
CA PHE A 157 8.59 -5.77 2.87
C PHE A 157 7.37 -4.84 2.84
N TRP A 158 7.22 -4.17 1.72
CA TRP A 158 6.08 -3.36 1.35
C TRP A 158 5.48 -3.92 0.06
N LEU A 159 4.41 -4.74 0.19
CA LEU A 159 3.74 -5.36 -0.95
C LEU A 159 2.72 -4.39 -1.56
N ASP A 160 2.68 -4.39 -2.88
CA ASP A 160 1.76 -3.55 -3.64
C ASP A 160 0.93 -4.35 -4.63
N MET A 161 -0.21 -3.78 -5.01
CA MET A 161 -1.06 -4.26 -6.09
C MET A 161 -1.49 -5.74 -5.92
N THR A 162 -1.85 -6.14 -4.71
CA THR A 162 -2.45 -7.46 -4.46
C THR A 162 -3.95 -7.38 -4.76
N ILE A 163 -4.31 -7.68 -5.99
CA ILE A 163 -5.65 -7.42 -6.52
C ILE A 163 -6.37 -8.71 -6.87
N VAL A 164 -7.59 -8.89 -6.34
CA VAL A 164 -8.63 -9.75 -6.88
C VAL A 164 -9.87 -8.88 -7.05
N GLY A 165 -9.86 -8.07 -8.12
CA GLY A 165 -10.77 -6.94 -8.26
C GLY A 165 -12.12 -7.27 -8.83
N ASP A 166 -12.92 -6.23 -8.96
CA ASP A 166 -14.23 -6.24 -9.60
C ASP A 166 -14.14 -6.78 -11.02
N GLY A 167 -15.01 -7.75 -11.35
CA GLY A 167 -14.96 -8.41 -12.65
C GLY A 167 -13.91 -9.53 -12.77
N TYR A 168 -13.13 -9.85 -11.73
CA TYR A 168 -12.10 -10.91 -11.67
C TYR A 168 -12.23 -11.73 -10.36
N CYS A 169 -11.61 -12.90 -10.16
CA CYS A 169 -11.04 -13.77 -11.19
C CYS A 169 -12.00 -14.92 -11.46
N TYR A 170 -12.26 -15.19 -12.72
CA TYR A 170 -13.11 -16.30 -13.16
C TYR A 170 -12.29 -17.44 -13.80
N CYS A 171 -10.98 -17.50 -13.58
CA CYS A 171 -10.14 -18.59 -14.09
C CYS A 171 -10.61 -19.95 -13.57
N PRO A 172 -10.26 -21.07 -14.25
CA PRO A 172 -10.73 -22.40 -13.90
C PRO A 172 -10.53 -22.75 -12.41
N ARG A 173 -9.41 -22.35 -11.83
CA ARG A 173 -9.13 -22.58 -10.40
C ARG A 173 -10.08 -21.81 -9.49
N CYS A 174 -10.29 -20.53 -9.74
CA CYS A 174 -11.22 -19.73 -8.93
C CYS A 174 -12.66 -20.24 -9.07
N ARG A 175 -13.08 -20.65 -10.27
CA ARG A 175 -14.39 -21.28 -10.48
C ARG A 175 -14.52 -22.58 -9.66
N HIS A 176 -13.49 -23.42 -9.71
CA HIS A 176 -13.49 -24.68 -8.97
C HIS A 176 -13.56 -24.45 -7.45
N GLU A 177 -12.68 -23.63 -6.89
CA GLU A 177 -12.63 -23.37 -5.45
C GLU A 177 -13.92 -22.70 -4.94
N PHE A 178 -14.47 -21.74 -5.71
CA PHE A 178 -15.73 -21.12 -5.33
C PHE A 178 -16.88 -22.14 -5.31
N LEU A 179 -16.94 -23.03 -6.30
CA LEU A 179 -17.94 -24.09 -6.33
C LEU A 179 -17.87 -24.99 -5.10
N GLN A 180 -16.66 -25.32 -4.63
CA GLN A 180 -16.47 -26.12 -3.41
C GLN A 180 -16.95 -25.38 -2.15
N VAL A 181 -16.72 -24.07 -2.07
CA VAL A 181 -17.10 -23.27 -0.90
C VAL A 181 -18.58 -22.88 -0.90
N ALA A 182 -19.12 -22.49 -2.06
CA ALA A 182 -20.46 -21.92 -2.18
C ALA A 182 -21.51 -22.93 -2.64
N GLY A 183 -21.11 -24.09 -3.17
CA GLY A 183 -22.00 -25.11 -3.75
C GLY A 183 -22.67 -24.67 -5.05
N ARG A 184 -22.23 -23.58 -5.67
CA ARG A 184 -22.80 -22.96 -6.89
C ARG A 184 -21.70 -22.36 -7.75
N PRO A 185 -21.93 -22.19 -9.07
CA PRO A 185 -21.00 -21.46 -9.93
C PRO A 185 -20.78 -20.01 -9.47
N LEU A 186 -19.67 -19.42 -9.89
CA LEU A 186 -19.37 -18.00 -9.67
C LEU A 186 -20.46 -17.11 -10.28
N PRO A 187 -21.06 -16.18 -9.52
CA PRO A 187 -22.03 -15.24 -10.05
C PRO A 187 -21.37 -14.18 -10.94
N VAL A 188 -22.10 -13.71 -11.95
CA VAL A 188 -21.58 -12.76 -12.95
C VAL A 188 -21.74 -11.30 -12.51
N GLY A 189 -22.62 -10.99 -11.59
CA GLY A 189 -22.85 -9.60 -11.18
C GLY A 189 -23.67 -9.47 -9.89
N PRO A 190 -23.84 -8.23 -9.40
CA PRO A 190 -24.46 -7.94 -8.12
C PRO A 190 -25.94 -8.35 -8.01
N SER A 191 -26.64 -8.55 -9.13
CA SER A 191 -28.02 -9.01 -9.16
C SER A 191 -28.19 -10.50 -8.78
N ASP A 192 -27.12 -11.27 -8.78
CA ASP A 192 -27.15 -12.66 -8.36
C ASP A 192 -27.19 -12.76 -6.82
N ALA A 193 -28.11 -13.54 -6.27
CA ALA A 193 -28.24 -13.73 -4.82
C ALA A 193 -26.99 -14.32 -4.14
N THR A 194 -26.08 -14.91 -4.91
CA THR A 194 -24.79 -15.44 -4.40
C THR A 194 -23.63 -14.45 -4.49
N TYR A 195 -23.86 -13.26 -5.03
CA TYR A 195 -22.81 -12.23 -5.17
C TYR A 195 -22.10 -11.85 -3.85
N PRO A 196 -22.78 -11.73 -2.70
CA PRO A 196 -22.10 -11.51 -1.42
C PRO A 196 -21.10 -12.65 -1.06
N LYS A 197 -21.40 -13.90 -1.44
CA LYS A 197 -20.46 -15.02 -1.26
C LYS A 197 -19.23 -14.90 -2.17
N LEU A 198 -19.39 -14.32 -3.35
CA LEU A 198 -18.26 -14.02 -4.23
C LEU A 198 -17.31 -12.99 -3.61
N LEU A 199 -17.87 -11.93 -3.01
CA LEU A 199 -17.05 -10.93 -2.32
C LEU A 199 -16.28 -11.56 -1.15
N GLU A 200 -16.95 -12.34 -0.30
CA GLU A 200 -16.30 -13.07 0.79
C GLU A 200 -15.21 -14.04 0.31
N PHE A 201 -15.46 -14.74 -0.80
CA PHE A 201 -14.46 -15.61 -1.41
C PHE A 201 -13.21 -14.82 -1.86
N ARG A 202 -13.40 -13.68 -2.55
CA ARG A 202 -12.31 -12.81 -3.02
C ARG A 202 -11.52 -12.25 -1.84
N TYR A 203 -12.19 -11.76 -0.81
CA TYR A 203 -11.53 -11.30 0.43
C TYR A 203 -10.69 -12.41 1.04
N GLY A 204 -11.26 -13.61 1.14
CA GLY A 204 -10.56 -14.79 1.65
C GLY A 204 -9.32 -15.15 0.81
N VAL A 205 -9.36 -14.99 -0.51
CA VAL A 205 -8.18 -15.21 -1.39
C VAL A 205 -7.06 -14.24 -1.03
N VAL A 206 -7.37 -12.94 -0.94
CA VAL A 206 -6.36 -11.90 -0.59
C VAL A 206 -5.80 -12.13 0.81
N GLU A 207 -6.65 -12.41 1.79
CA GLU A 207 -6.23 -12.63 3.18
C GLU A 207 -5.34 -13.87 3.33
N ARG A 208 -5.68 -14.99 2.68
CA ARG A 208 -4.84 -16.19 2.65
C ARG A 208 -3.52 -15.95 1.93
N PHE A 209 -3.54 -15.18 0.84
CA PHE A 209 -2.32 -14.82 0.13
C PHE A 209 -1.38 -14.03 1.05
N TYR A 210 -1.85 -12.98 1.71
CA TYR A 210 -1.02 -12.20 2.62
C TYR A 210 -0.48 -13.03 3.79
N ALA A 211 -1.32 -13.89 4.38
CA ALA A 211 -0.87 -14.79 5.44
C ALA A 211 0.26 -15.71 4.96
N ARG A 212 0.10 -16.30 3.79
CA ARG A 212 1.10 -17.16 3.16
C ARG A 212 2.42 -16.41 2.91
N MET A 213 2.36 -15.21 2.35
CA MET A 213 3.56 -14.40 2.04
C MET A 213 4.28 -13.96 3.31
N ARG A 214 3.55 -13.45 4.29
CA ARG A 214 4.12 -13.10 5.59
C ARG A 214 4.80 -14.30 6.25
N ASP A 215 4.16 -15.45 6.28
CA ASP A 215 4.68 -16.64 6.91
C ASP A 215 5.91 -17.17 6.16
N ALA A 216 5.96 -17.05 4.84
CA ALA A 216 7.14 -17.37 4.04
C ALA A 216 8.33 -16.48 4.38
N ILE A 217 8.12 -15.17 4.45
CA ILE A 217 9.15 -14.20 4.83
C ILE A 217 9.66 -14.50 6.25
N ARG A 218 8.76 -14.73 7.19
CA ARG A 218 9.13 -14.97 8.61
C ARG A 218 9.84 -16.28 8.87
N ARG A 219 9.63 -17.28 8.03
CA ARG A 219 10.43 -18.52 8.10
C ARG A 219 11.91 -18.28 7.76
N GLU A 220 12.19 -17.37 6.83
CA GLU A 220 13.57 -17.01 6.47
C GLU A 220 14.17 -15.99 7.46
N ALA A 221 13.39 -14.99 7.85
CA ALA A 221 13.85 -13.88 8.68
C ALA A 221 12.72 -13.36 9.59
N PRO A 222 12.57 -13.90 10.82
CA PRO A 222 11.45 -13.58 11.71
C PRO A 222 11.33 -12.11 12.13
N HIS A 223 12.43 -11.37 12.03
CA HIS A 223 12.51 -9.95 12.43
C HIS A 223 12.05 -8.97 11.35
N LEU A 224 11.78 -9.41 10.13
CA LEU A 224 11.41 -8.53 9.04
C LEU A 224 9.97 -8.04 9.20
N ALA A 225 9.77 -6.74 8.99
CA ALA A 225 8.46 -6.11 8.95
C ALA A 225 7.70 -6.52 7.67
N PHE A 226 6.38 -6.51 7.76
CA PHE A 226 5.51 -6.83 6.64
C PHE A 226 4.33 -5.86 6.57
N THR A 227 4.12 -5.26 5.42
CA THR A 227 2.92 -4.49 5.11
C THR A 227 2.46 -4.72 3.68
N ASN A 228 1.26 -4.26 3.39
CA ASN A 228 0.67 -4.25 2.07
C ASN A 228 -0.06 -2.93 1.83
N ASN A 229 -0.04 -2.45 0.61
CA ASN A 229 -0.72 -1.22 0.24
C ASN A 229 -2.25 -1.38 0.32
N TYR A 230 -2.91 -0.40 0.96
CA TYR A 230 -4.36 -0.23 1.01
C TYR A 230 -4.81 0.87 0.04
N TRP A 231 -4.23 0.88 -1.16
CA TRP A 231 -4.53 1.88 -2.18
C TRP A 231 -6.04 2.13 -2.34
N GLY A 232 -6.41 3.41 -2.42
CA GLY A 232 -7.79 3.85 -2.62
C GLY A 232 -8.74 3.55 -1.45
N TYR A 233 -8.23 3.17 -0.30
CA TYR A 233 -8.99 2.85 0.87
C TYR A 233 -9.43 4.12 1.62
N PRO A 234 -10.68 4.28 2.05
CA PRO A 234 -11.79 3.31 2.14
C PRO A 234 -12.59 3.11 0.85
N TRP A 235 -12.24 3.78 -0.24
CA TRP A 235 -13.08 3.92 -1.41
C TRP A 235 -13.03 2.77 -2.41
N SER A 236 -12.09 1.86 -2.34
CA SER A 236 -11.94 0.84 -3.37
C SER A 236 -11.76 -0.60 -2.89
N SER A 237 -12.29 -0.96 -1.72
CA SER A 237 -12.11 -2.29 -1.17
C SER A 237 -12.58 -3.42 -2.10
N ALA A 238 -13.72 -3.27 -2.77
CA ALA A 238 -14.19 -4.30 -3.72
C ALA A 238 -13.31 -4.40 -4.95
N ALA A 239 -12.82 -3.25 -5.49
CA ALA A 239 -11.92 -3.23 -6.63
C ALA A 239 -10.57 -3.89 -6.33
N MET A 240 -10.15 -3.91 -5.06
CA MET A 240 -8.92 -4.56 -4.61
C MET A 240 -9.15 -5.99 -4.11
N GLY A 241 -10.41 -6.41 -3.94
CA GLY A 241 -10.73 -7.66 -3.27
C GLY A 241 -10.41 -7.65 -1.78
N SER A 242 -10.42 -6.48 -1.15
CA SER A 242 -10.09 -6.30 0.27
C SER A 242 -11.24 -5.68 1.03
N ARG A 243 -11.51 -6.20 2.23
CA ARG A 243 -12.40 -5.59 3.20
C ARG A 243 -11.63 -4.75 4.23
N ALA A 244 -12.36 -3.91 4.99
CA ALA A 244 -11.79 -2.89 5.84
C ALA A 244 -10.72 -3.40 6.80
N LEU A 245 -10.97 -4.46 7.52
CA LEU A 245 -10.03 -4.98 8.51
C LEU A 245 -9.36 -6.30 8.11
N GLY A 246 -9.93 -7.04 7.15
CA GLY A 246 -9.45 -8.38 6.81
C GLY A 246 -7.99 -8.42 6.37
N ALA A 247 -7.64 -7.64 5.34
CA ALA A 247 -6.27 -7.58 4.84
C ALA A 247 -5.29 -6.94 5.84
N THR A 248 -5.77 -6.06 6.75
CA THR A 248 -4.92 -5.42 7.75
C THR A 248 -4.37 -6.39 8.79
N ARG A 249 -5.06 -7.52 9.03
CA ARG A 249 -4.71 -8.47 10.09
C ARG A 249 -3.31 -9.07 9.93
N GLN A 250 -2.81 -9.12 8.71
CA GLN A 250 -1.50 -9.70 8.41
C GLN A 250 -0.36 -8.67 8.46
N ALA A 251 -0.67 -7.39 8.42
CA ALA A 251 0.32 -6.31 8.38
C ALA A 251 0.83 -5.94 9.78
N ASP A 252 2.12 -5.66 9.90
CA ASP A 252 2.73 -5.14 11.13
C ASP A 252 2.45 -3.66 11.30
N PHE A 253 2.26 -2.94 10.21
CA PHE A 253 1.80 -1.56 10.17
C PHE A 253 0.89 -1.33 8.96
N LEU A 254 0.03 -0.33 9.03
CA LEU A 254 -0.89 -0.01 7.95
C LEU A 254 -0.35 1.12 7.09
N THR A 255 -0.61 1.05 5.79
CA THR A 255 -0.22 2.08 4.83
C THR A 255 -1.41 2.47 3.95
N GLY A 256 -1.41 3.70 3.45
CA GLY A 256 -2.40 4.17 2.49
C GLY A 256 -1.98 5.49 1.84
N GLU A 257 -2.55 5.77 0.68
CA GLU A 257 -2.16 6.88 -0.18
C GLU A 257 -3.06 8.08 0.04
N ALA A 258 -2.49 9.15 0.60
CA ALA A 258 -3.18 10.43 0.84
C ALA A 258 -2.76 11.48 -0.21
N TYR A 259 -2.66 11.08 -1.47
CA TYR A 259 -2.35 12.00 -2.57
C TYR A 259 -3.51 12.98 -2.77
N SER A 260 -3.37 14.17 -2.22
CA SER A 260 -4.45 15.18 -2.21
C SER A 260 -4.87 15.64 -3.62
N ASP A 261 -3.98 15.49 -4.59
CA ASP A 261 -4.25 15.81 -5.99
C ASP A 261 -5.25 14.85 -6.63
N TRP A 262 -5.32 13.61 -6.18
CA TRP A 262 -6.24 12.60 -6.70
C TRP A 262 -7.52 12.47 -5.88
N THR A 263 -7.37 12.51 -4.56
CA THR A 263 -8.45 12.20 -3.62
C THR A 263 -9.00 13.44 -2.92
N GLY A 264 -8.45 14.61 -3.26
CA GLY A 264 -8.82 15.90 -2.68
C GLY A 264 -8.10 16.20 -1.36
N MET A 265 -7.99 17.48 -1.03
CA MET A 265 -7.22 17.98 0.11
C MET A 265 -7.58 17.35 1.46
N ARG A 266 -8.83 16.89 1.63
CA ARG A 266 -9.27 16.27 2.89
C ARG A 266 -8.73 14.86 3.10
N SER A 267 -8.18 14.23 2.08
CA SER A 267 -7.59 12.89 2.18
C SER A 267 -6.42 12.84 3.19
N THR A 268 -5.64 13.92 3.29
CA THR A 268 -4.54 14.05 4.26
C THR A 268 -5.00 14.07 5.72
N SER A 269 -6.30 14.24 5.96
CA SER A 269 -6.92 14.13 7.29
C SER A 269 -7.75 12.84 7.41
N MET A 270 -8.60 12.54 6.43
CA MET A 270 -9.53 11.42 6.51
C MET A 270 -8.80 10.07 6.51
N LEU A 271 -7.87 9.87 5.60
CA LEU A 271 -7.18 8.58 5.48
C LEU A 271 -6.34 8.24 6.72
N PRO A 272 -5.49 9.14 7.27
CA PRO A 272 -4.77 8.85 8.50
C PRO A 272 -5.69 8.51 9.67
N ILE A 273 -6.83 9.19 9.81
CA ILE A 273 -7.83 8.90 10.86
C ILE A 273 -8.45 7.52 10.65
N PHE A 274 -8.78 7.18 9.41
CA PHE A 274 -9.31 5.87 9.06
C PHE A 274 -8.30 4.76 9.37
N LEU A 275 -7.06 4.92 8.92
CA LEU A 275 -5.98 3.96 9.18
C LEU A 275 -5.69 3.82 10.67
N ARG A 276 -5.70 4.91 11.44
CA ARG A 276 -5.55 4.86 12.89
C ARG A 276 -6.62 3.98 13.54
N SER A 277 -7.86 4.16 13.13
CA SER A 277 -8.99 3.38 13.65
C SER A 277 -8.87 1.90 13.25
N ALA A 278 -8.51 1.61 11.99
CA ALA A 278 -8.28 0.25 11.50
C ALA A 278 -7.04 -0.41 12.10
N ALA A 279 -6.03 0.36 12.45
CA ALA A 279 -4.76 -0.16 13.00
C ALA A 279 -4.88 -0.73 14.40
N ALA A 280 -5.89 -0.32 15.18
CA ALA A 280 -6.12 -0.81 16.54
C ALA A 280 -4.84 -0.79 17.41
N GLY A 281 -4.13 0.34 17.39
CA GLY A 281 -2.89 0.56 18.16
C GLY A 281 -1.59 0.18 17.45
N ARG A 282 -1.64 -0.47 16.28
CA ARG A 282 -0.45 -0.71 15.46
C ARG A 282 0.04 0.60 14.81
N PRO A 283 1.33 0.69 14.44
CA PRO A 283 1.82 1.78 13.61
C PRO A 283 1.04 1.90 12.29
N PHE A 284 0.97 3.10 11.75
CA PHE A 284 0.38 3.36 10.43
C PHE A 284 1.04 4.57 9.77
N GLU A 285 0.99 4.60 8.46
CA GLU A 285 1.55 5.67 7.64
C GLU A 285 0.56 6.15 6.59
N SER A 286 0.77 7.37 6.09
CA SER A 286 0.11 7.82 4.88
C SER A 286 1.13 8.41 3.92
N LEU A 287 1.01 8.03 2.65
CA LEU A 287 1.85 8.50 1.57
C LEU A 287 1.34 9.84 1.07
N ILE A 288 2.28 10.77 0.87
CA ILE A 288 2.10 12.03 0.15
C ILE A 288 3.18 12.10 -0.93
N GLY A 289 2.97 12.85 -2.01
CA GLY A 289 3.93 12.91 -3.11
C GLY A 289 4.66 14.23 -3.20
N THR A 290 5.93 14.21 -3.62
CA THR A 290 6.69 15.43 -3.98
C THR A 290 6.19 16.08 -5.26
N MET A 291 5.41 15.37 -6.07
CA MET A 291 4.87 15.80 -7.35
C MET A 291 3.35 15.99 -7.28
N THR A 292 2.79 16.85 -8.14
CA THR A 292 1.34 17.12 -8.19
C THR A 292 0.56 15.90 -8.65
N ASN A 293 1.17 15.08 -9.49
CA ASN A 293 0.64 13.79 -9.89
C ASN A 293 1.84 12.85 -10.00
N THR A 294 1.74 11.66 -9.42
CA THR A 294 2.76 10.65 -9.67
C THR A 294 2.92 10.52 -11.19
N TRP A 295 4.17 10.64 -11.67
CA TRP A 295 4.57 10.44 -13.06
C TRP A 295 4.42 11.64 -14.02
N ASP A 296 4.05 12.82 -13.55
CA ASP A 296 4.05 14.04 -14.34
C ASP A 296 5.31 14.92 -14.16
N PHE A 297 6.12 14.60 -13.14
CA PHE A 297 7.36 15.30 -12.78
C PHE A 297 7.19 16.80 -12.46
N THR A 298 5.97 17.23 -12.16
CA THR A 298 5.68 18.59 -11.72
C THR A 298 5.81 18.68 -10.20
N ARG A 299 6.85 19.33 -9.72
CA ARG A 299 7.11 19.48 -8.28
C ARG A 299 6.05 20.32 -7.59
N LYS A 300 5.61 19.85 -6.42
CA LYS A 300 4.80 20.63 -5.50
C LYS A 300 5.65 21.75 -4.90
N PRO A 301 5.10 22.96 -4.69
CA PRO A 301 5.74 23.97 -3.87
C PRO A 301 5.99 23.42 -2.45
N ARG A 302 7.13 23.75 -1.84
CA ARG A 302 7.47 23.29 -0.48
C ARG A 302 6.36 23.53 0.54
N ALA A 303 5.73 24.70 0.50
CA ALA A 303 4.64 25.02 1.43
C ALA A 303 3.45 24.06 1.30
N TYR A 304 3.15 23.56 0.11
CA TYR A 304 2.10 22.59 -0.13
C TYR A 304 2.48 21.20 0.42
N LEU A 305 3.71 20.77 0.13
CA LEU A 305 4.24 19.50 0.65
C LEU A 305 4.31 19.51 2.18
N ALA A 306 4.75 20.62 2.77
CA ALA A 306 4.79 20.82 4.22
C ALA A 306 3.38 20.74 4.84
N TRP A 307 2.40 21.39 4.21
CA TRP A 307 1.01 21.33 4.65
C TRP A 307 0.47 19.89 4.65
N GLU A 308 0.69 19.10 3.58
CA GLU A 308 0.30 17.69 3.53
C GLU A 308 0.97 16.89 4.65
N ALA A 309 2.30 17.06 4.81
CA ALA A 309 3.07 16.36 5.82
C ALA A 309 2.59 16.66 7.24
N TYR A 310 2.37 17.93 7.58
CA TYR A 310 1.87 18.32 8.90
C TYR A 310 0.42 17.86 9.13
N SER A 311 -0.43 17.90 8.11
CA SER A 311 -1.78 17.37 8.18
C SER A 311 -1.77 15.88 8.52
N VAL A 312 -1.04 15.07 7.77
CA VAL A 312 -0.90 13.63 8.01
C VAL A 312 -0.33 13.35 9.41
N PHE A 313 0.76 14.03 9.77
CA PHE A 313 1.45 13.85 11.04
C PHE A 313 0.56 14.20 12.25
N SER A 314 -0.27 15.26 12.14
CA SER A 314 -1.17 15.71 13.22
C SER A 314 -2.17 14.64 13.65
N HIS A 315 -2.46 13.67 12.77
CA HIS A 315 -3.35 12.54 13.06
C HIS A 315 -2.63 11.31 13.60
N GLY A 316 -1.31 11.40 13.85
CA GLY A 316 -0.52 10.34 14.43
C GLY A 316 0.09 9.36 13.43
N ALA A 317 -0.10 9.56 12.13
CA ALA A 317 0.54 8.75 11.09
C ALA A 317 2.05 9.04 10.98
N ALA A 318 2.82 8.06 10.56
CA ALA A 318 4.11 8.33 9.93
C ALA A 318 3.87 9.00 8.57
N VAL A 319 4.71 9.97 8.23
CA VAL A 319 4.67 10.65 6.93
C VAL A 319 5.62 9.92 6.01
N THR A 320 5.08 9.34 4.94
CA THR A 320 5.86 8.70 3.89
C THR A 320 5.79 9.58 2.65
N VAL A 321 6.93 10.11 2.24
CA VAL A 321 7.03 10.99 1.08
C VAL A 321 7.43 10.17 -0.14
N ASP A 322 6.54 10.08 -1.10
CA ASP A 322 6.77 9.45 -2.39
C ASP A 322 7.52 10.43 -3.30
N ASP A 323 8.67 9.98 -3.79
CA ASP A 323 9.48 10.69 -4.76
C ASP A 323 9.93 9.78 -5.89
N GLN A 324 9.82 10.28 -7.12
CA GLN A 324 10.13 9.52 -8.32
C GLN A 324 11.41 10.03 -8.98
N PRO A 325 12.36 9.14 -9.29
CA PRO A 325 13.42 9.47 -10.21
C PRO A 325 12.84 9.64 -11.64
N ARG A 326 13.51 10.39 -12.47
CA ARG A 326 13.26 10.38 -13.91
C ARG A 326 13.49 8.96 -14.43
N HIS A 327 12.92 8.65 -15.58
CA HIS A 327 13.07 7.30 -16.18
C HIS A 327 14.54 6.88 -16.40
N THR A 328 15.47 7.84 -16.52
CA THR A 328 16.91 7.54 -16.59
C THR A 328 17.53 7.07 -15.26
N GLY A 329 16.87 7.29 -14.14
CA GLY A 329 17.38 7.05 -12.79
C GLY A 329 17.87 8.30 -12.05
N GLN A 330 17.95 9.45 -12.74
CA GLN A 330 18.26 10.73 -12.10
C GLN A 330 17.08 11.20 -11.23
N PHE A 331 17.38 11.81 -10.10
CA PHE A 331 16.39 12.44 -9.23
C PHE A 331 16.88 13.81 -8.73
N ASP A 332 15.96 14.59 -8.21
CA ASP A 332 16.27 15.92 -7.71
C ASP A 332 16.72 15.87 -6.24
N ALA A 333 18.03 15.75 -6.04
CA ALA A 333 18.61 15.72 -4.70
C ALA A 333 18.41 17.06 -3.94
N GLY A 334 18.08 18.17 -4.62
CA GLY A 334 17.77 19.47 -4.02
C GLY A 334 16.52 19.36 -3.13
N VAL A 335 15.49 18.66 -3.57
CA VAL A 335 14.27 18.42 -2.79
C VAL A 335 14.58 17.77 -1.43
N TYR A 336 15.51 16.83 -1.39
CA TYR A 336 15.91 16.17 -0.13
C TYR A 336 16.69 17.11 0.80
N ARG A 337 17.64 17.87 0.25
CA ARG A 337 18.53 18.74 1.04
C ARG A 337 17.85 20.00 1.54
N GLU A 338 16.88 20.51 0.81
CA GLU A 338 16.20 21.77 1.09
C GLU A 338 14.82 21.53 1.70
N ASP A 339 13.88 20.96 0.91
CA ASP A 339 12.48 20.86 1.33
C ASP A 339 12.26 19.78 2.37
N LEU A 340 12.68 18.54 2.09
CA LEU A 340 12.41 17.41 2.99
C LEU A 340 13.22 17.51 4.29
N ARG A 341 14.45 18.01 4.24
CA ARG A 341 15.26 18.20 5.45
C ARG A 341 14.61 19.16 6.42
N GLU A 342 14.04 20.26 5.94
CA GLU A 342 13.31 21.22 6.78
C GLU A 342 12.03 20.59 7.33
N ILE A 343 11.18 20.00 6.47
CA ILE A 343 9.93 19.36 6.86
C ILE A 343 10.19 18.23 7.89
N PHE A 344 11.15 17.35 7.63
CA PHE A 344 11.46 16.24 8.52
C PHE A 344 12.11 16.70 9.83
N GLY A 345 12.86 17.81 9.80
CA GLY A 345 13.38 18.48 10.99
C GLY A 345 12.25 18.95 11.90
N ASP A 346 11.23 19.59 11.34
CA ASP A 346 10.04 20.05 12.06
C ASP A 346 9.24 18.86 12.62
N LEU A 347 9.02 17.80 11.84
CA LEU A 347 8.35 16.59 12.31
C LEU A 347 9.10 15.92 13.47
N ALA A 348 10.44 15.93 13.43
CA ALA A 348 11.27 15.42 14.53
C ALA A 348 11.10 16.26 15.79
N ALA A 349 11.02 17.59 15.67
CA ALA A 349 10.76 18.49 16.79
C ALA A 349 9.35 18.27 17.37
N LEU A 350 8.33 18.19 16.50
CA LEU A 350 6.95 17.95 16.89
C LEU A 350 6.74 16.57 17.54
N SER A 351 7.48 15.53 17.12
CA SER A 351 7.41 14.19 17.71
C SER A 351 7.69 14.16 19.22
N ARG A 352 8.44 15.14 19.74
CA ARG A 352 8.75 15.26 21.17
C ARG A 352 7.59 15.83 22.00
N THR A 353 6.73 16.61 21.35
CA THR A 353 5.62 17.33 22.01
C THR A 353 4.26 16.71 21.74
N VAL A 354 4.04 16.19 20.51
CA VAL A 354 2.79 15.54 20.12
C VAL A 354 2.78 14.11 20.65
N ARG A 355 2.35 13.97 21.92
CA ARG A 355 2.22 12.69 22.63
C ARG A 355 0.85 12.62 23.27
N GLY A 356 0.27 11.43 23.33
CA GLY A 356 -1.00 11.22 24.00
C GLY A 356 -1.98 10.37 23.20
N ARG A 357 -3.15 10.16 23.78
CA ARG A 357 -4.26 9.48 23.09
C ARG A 357 -5.04 10.51 22.27
N HIS A 358 -5.52 10.09 21.11
CA HIS A 358 -6.45 10.89 20.34
C HIS A 358 -7.77 11.03 21.09
N ALA A 359 -8.26 12.28 21.21
CA ALA A 359 -9.59 12.53 21.77
C ALA A 359 -10.65 11.92 20.83
N ARG A 360 -11.60 11.21 21.40
CA ARG A 360 -12.72 10.60 20.69
C ARG A 360 -14.01 11.31 21.08
N HIS A 361 -14.83 11.68 20.13
CA HIS A 361 -16.14 12.28 20.40
C HIS A 361 -17.21 11.74 19.47
N VAL A 362 -16.90 11.67 18.17
CA VAL A 362 -17.79 11.10 17.15
C VAL A 362 -17.09 9.93 16.51
N SER A 363 -17.78 8.81 16.32
CA SER A 363 -17.32 7.71 15.49
C SER A 363 -18.25 7.52 14.30
N VAL A 364 -17.69 7.51 13.10
CA VAL A 364 -18.41 7.19 11.86
C VAL A 364 -18.39 5.67 11.69
N TYR A 365 -19.57 5.07 11.68
CA TYR A 365 -19.71 3.62 11.55
C TYR A 365 -19.50 3.18 10.11
N HIS A 366 -18.46 2.43 9.88
CA HIS A 366 -18.18 1.80 8.59
C HIS A 366 -18.66 0.35 8.59
N SER A 367 -19.78 0.09 7.94
CA SER A 367 -20.29 -1.26 7.76
C SER A 367 -19.79 -1.86 6.44
N GLN A 368 -18.84 -2.78 6.52
CA GLN A 368 -18.43 -3.56 5.35
C GLN A 368 -19.58 -4.35 4.77
N ARG A 369 -20.45 -4.89 5.64
CA ARG A 369 -21.64 -5.64 5.22
C ARG A 369 -22.65 -4.77 4.46
N ALA A 370 -22.88 -3.52 4.90
CA ALA A 370 -23.73 -2.58 4.18
C ALA A 370 -23.12 -2.21 2.84
N LYS A 371 -21.82 -1.91 2.82
CA LYS A 371 -21.06 -1.59 1.60
C LYS A 371 -21.16 -2.71 0.56
N ASP A 372 -21.00 -3.98 0.97
CA ASP A 372 -21.03 -5.13 0.07
C ASP A 372 -22.45 -5.43 -0.47
N ARG A 373 -23.48 -4.93 0.19
CA ARG A 373 -24.88 -5.04 -0.25
C ARG A 373 -25.39 -3.81 -0.98
N CYS A 374 -24.66 -2.72 -0.93
CA CYS A 374 -25.00 -1.51 -1.64
C CYS A 374 -24.87 -1.73 -3.16
N GLY A 375 -25.88 -1.35 -3.92
CA GLY A 375 -25.88 -1.49 -5.38
C GLY A 375 -24.79 -0.65 -6.06
N ASP A 376 -24.47 0.51 -5.50
CA ASP A 376 -23.30 1.32 -5.88
C ASP A 376 -22.44 1.64 -4.65
N GLN A 377 -21.33 0.95 -4.53
CA GLN A 377 -20.40 1.18 -3.43
C GLN A 377 -19.84 2.61 -3.39
N ARG A 378 -19.88 3.35 -4.50
CA ARG A 378 -19.47 4.76 -4.53
C ARG A 378 -20.41 5.64 -3.74
N GLU A 379 -21.71 5.36 -3.73
CA GLU A 379 -22.67 6.10 -2.89
C GLU A 379 -22.39 5.85 -1.40
N PHE A 380 -22.20 4.61 -1.00
CA PHE A 380 -21.79 4.29 0.38
C PHE A 380 -20.54 5.07 0.81
N VAL A 381 -19.53 5.14 -0.06
CA VAL A 381 -18.29 5.88 0.22
C VAL A 381 -18.55 7.39 0.32
N LYS A 382 -19.43 7.96 -0.53
CA LYS A 382 -19.85 9.37 -0.44
C LYS A 382 -20.49 9.68 0.91
N ASP A 383 -21.35 8.82 1.41
CA ASP A 383 -22.02 8.99 2.69
C ASP A 383 -21.01 8.96 3.86
N ILE A 384 -20.08 8.02 3.83
CA ILE A 384 -18.95 7.96 4.80
C ILE A 384 -18.12 9.25 4.74
N CYS A 385 -17.77 9.71 3.55
CA CYS A 385 -17.00 10.94 3.36
C CYS A 385 -17.81 12.19 3.79
N GLY A 386 -19.10 12.20 3.51
CA GLY A 386 -20.02 13.26 3.91
C GLY A 386 -20.15 13.38 5.41
N ALA A 387 -20.36 12.27 6.10
CA ALA A 387 -20.42 12.22 7.57
C ALA A 387 -19.09 12.68 8.18
N PHE A 388 -17.96 12.17 7.70
CA PHE A 388 -16.65 12.62 8.15
C PHE A 388 -16.47 14.14 7.98
N ARG A 389 -16.81 14.65 6.80
CA ARG A 389 -16.73 16.09 6.49
C ARG A 389 -17.56 16.93 7.44
N LEU A 390 -18.83 16.54 7.67
CA LEU A 390 -19.75 17.27 8.54
C LEU A 390 -19.13 17.48 9.94
N PHE A 391 -18.66 16.40 10.56
CA PHE A 391 -18.12 16.49 11.91
C PHE A 391 -16.77 17.22 11.98
N ARG A 392 -15.93 17.09 10.94
CA ARG A 392 -14.68 17.85 10.86
C ARG A 392 -14.94 19.35 10.67
N ASP A 393 -15.93 19.74 9.87
CA ASP A 393 -16.30 21.13 9.67
C ASP A 393 -16.88 21.73 10.97
N LEU A 394 -17.52 20.91 11.82
CA LEU A 394 -17.93 21.26 13.18
C LEU A 394 -16.78 21.24 14.20
N ARG A 395 -15.56 20.95 13.78
CA ARG A 395 -14.35 20.84 14.63
C ARG A 395 -14.43 19.77 15.73
N LEU A 396 -15.23 18.74 15.51
CA LEU A 396 -15.34 17.62 16.46
C LEU A 396 -14.24 16.59 16.18
N PRO A 397 -13.66 15.97 17.22
CA PRO A 397 -12.79 14.82 17.05
C PRO A 397 -13.57 13.64 16.46
N VAL A 398 -13.11 13.14 15.31
CA VAL A 398 -13.75 12.05 14.57
C VAL A 398 -12.81 10.85 14.50
N ASP A 399 -13.37 9.65 14.62
CA ASP A 399 -12.73 8.39 14.25
C ASP A 399 -13.70 7.47 13.51
N PHE A 400 -13.32 6.21 13.29
CA PHE A 400 -14.16 5.21 12.64
C PHE A 400 -14.35 3.99 13.54
N THR A 401 -15.55 3.40 13.45
CA THR A 401 -15.88 2.10 14.02
C THR A 401 -16.28 1.15 12.90
N PHE A 402 -15.82 -0.09 12.96
CA PHE A 402 -16.04 -1.08 11.91
C PHE A 402 -16.91 -2.23 12.44
N ASP A 403 -17.88 -2.69 11.63
CA ASP A 403 -18.68 -3.89 11.97
C ASP A 403 -17.81 -5.14 12.09
N GLU A 404 -16.68 -5.20 11.39
CA GLU A 404 -15.70 -6.29 11.47
C GLU A 404 -14.94 -6.37 12.81
N SER A 405 -14.97 -5.32 13.63
CA SER A 405 -14.29 -5.30 14.96
C SER A 405 -15.05 -6.03 16.05
N GLY A 406 -16.27 -6.48 15.77
CA GLY A 406 -17.05 -7.34 16.68
C GLY A 406 -17.86 -6.61 17.75
N GLY A 407 -17.92 -5.27 17.75
CA GLY A 407 -18.70 -4.52 18.71
C GLY A 407 -18.83 -3.04 18.41
N LEU A 408 -19.76 -2.38 19.10
CA LEU A 408 -19.87 -0.92 19.12
C LEU A 408 -18.90 -0.35 20.14
N PRO A 409 -18.46 0.90 19.96
CA PRO A 409 -17.60 1.57 20.95
C PRO A 409 -18.37 1.81 22.26
N ASP A 410 -17.63 1.90 23.36
CA ASP A 410 -18.20 2.29 24.66
C ASP A 410 -18.77 3.73 24.55
N PRO A 411 -20.07 3.95 24.85
CA PRO A 411 -20.66 5.29 24.85
C PRO A 411 -19.96 6.30 25.76
N ALA A 412 -19.29 5.82 26.81
CA ALA A 412 -18.49 6.69 27.69
C ALA A 412 -17.23 7.22 26.99
N GLU A 413 -16.66 6.46 26.06
CA GLU A 413 -15.50 6.91 25.26
C GLU A 413 -15.92 7.63 23.98
N VAL A 414 -17.03 7.24 23.37
CA VAL A 414 -17.55 7.78 22.11
C VAL A 414 -19.01 8.13 22.25
N PRO A 415 -19.33 9.37 22.66
CA PRO A 415 -20.72 9.79 22.93
C PRO A 415 -21.62 9.78 21.70
N VAL A 416 -21.08 9.93 20.51
CA VAL A 416 -21.84 10.01 19.25
C VAL A 416 -21.39 8.95 18.26
N LEU A 417 -22.30 8.08 17.84
CA LEU A 417 -22.11 7.14 16.74
C LEU A 417 -22.93 7.59 15.54
N ALA A 418 -22.24 7.98 14.47
CA ALA A 418 -22.88 8.34 13.20
C ALA A 418 -23.04 7.10 12.32
N LEU A 419 -24.23 6.85 11.84
CA LEU A 419 -24.59 5.74 10.95
C LEU A 419 -24.92 6.31 9.57
N PRO A 420 -23.91 6.52 8.70
CA PRO A 420 -24.15 6.91 7.33
C PRO A 420 -24.70 5.72 6.54
N GLY A 421 -25.62 6.00 5.56
CA GLY A 421 -26.21 4.93 4.81
C GLY A 421 -27.33 5.11 4.05
#